data_531219abb91f83d34518cc3d13ac3e28
#
_entry.id   531219abb91f83d34518cc3d13ac3e28
#
_cell.length_a   1.000
_cell.length_b   1.000
_cell.length_c   1.000
_cell.angle_alpha   90.00
_cell.angle_beta   90.00
_cell.angle_gamma   90.00
#
_symmetry.space_group_name_H-M   'P 1'
#
loop_
_entity.id
_entity.type
_entity.pdbx_description
1 polymer ?
#
loop_
_entity_poly.entity_id
_entity_poly.type
_entity_poly.pdbx_seq_one_letter_code
_entity_poly.pdbx_strand_id
1 'polypeptide(L)'
;MTEKDLVIYRRRLPHWRLDGSVYFVTWRLAPNQADLYAGERNELMSALKHFEGHRYELFAGVVMHDHVHVLVKPLGNQPLQAIIHSWKSFTAHKFRRDYGRTPPIWQDEYLDRIVRDEQEFLDKAQYVLNNPLKTWPELEDYPWVWVKEDLTP
;
A
#
# COMPACT_ATOMS: atom_id res chain seq x y z
N MET A 1 8.88 0.18 12.41
CA MET A 1 10.11 0.49 11.66
C MET A 1 10.48 1.94 11.88
N THR A 2 11.74 2.23 12.07
CA THR A 2 12.25 3.56 12.36
C THR A 2 12.96 4.16 11.16
N GLU A 3 13.27 5.45 11.21
CA GLU A 3 14.08 6.12 10.20
C GLU A 3 15.44 5.43 10.02
N LYS A 4 16.03 4.93 11.13
CA LYS A 4 17.27 4.18 11.10
C LYS A 4 17.17 2.92 10.26
N ASP A 5 16.05 2.22 10.32
CA ASP A 5 15.80 1.01 9.53
C ASP A 5 15.73 1.34 8.04
N LEU A 6 15.13 2.46 7.66
CA LEU A 6 15.08 2.90 6.27
C LEU A 6 16.47 3.21 5.72
N VAL A 7 17.38 3.74 6.54
CA VAL A 7 18.77 3.97 6.12
C VAL A 7 19.46 2.65 5.80
N ILE A 8 19.18 1.59 6.57
CA ILE A 8 19.71 0.26 6.30
C ILE A 8 19.20 -0.27 4.96
N TYR A 9 17.90 -0.14 4.68
CA TYR A 9 17.32 -0.54 3.41
C TYR A 9 17.94 0.21 2.24
N ARG A 10 18.19 1.51 2.39
CA ARG A 10 18.83 2.31 1.35
C ARG A 10 20.14 1.70 0.88
N ARG A 11 20.94 1.14 1.79
CA ARG A 11 22.22 0.52 1.46
C ARG A 11 22.06 -0.79 0.68
N ARG A 12 20.85 -1.35 0.66
CA ARG A 12 20.53 -2.62 0.02
C ARG A 12 19.80 -2.49 -1.31
N LEU A 13 19.78 -1.27 -1.89
CA LEU A 13 19.17 -1.02 -3.19
C LEU A 13 20.23 -0.89 -4.28
N PRO A 14 20.92 -2.01 -4.67
CA PRO A 14 22.07 -1.92 -5.57
C PRO A 14 21.70 -1.70 -7.02
N HIS A 15 20.51 -2.13 -7.46
CA HIS A 15 20.13 -2.16 -8.88
C HIS A 15 18.79 -1.50 -9.09
N TRP A 16 18.74 -0.21 -8.79
CA TRP A 16 17.51 0.55 -8.93
C TRP A 16 16.99 0.52 -10.36
N ARG A 17 15.73 0.08 -10.52
CA ARG A 17 14.96 0.13 -11.79
C ARG A 17 15.52 -0.70 -12.93
N LEU A 18 16.25 -1.77 -12.64
CA LEU A 18 16.74 -2.65 -13.70
C LEU A 18 15.63 -3.43 -14.41
N ASP A 19 14.62 -3.86 -13.69
CA ASP A 19 13.62 -4.80 -14.19
C ASP A 19 12.19 -4.31 -13.98
N GLY A 20 11.97 -3.01 -14.08
CA GLY A 20 10.63 -2.43 -14.02
C GLY A 20 10.57 -1.19 -13.16
N SER A 21 9.39 -0.62 -13.12
CA SER A 21 9.14 0.62 -12.40
C SER A 21 8.41 0.37 -11.09
N VAL A 22 8.73 1.19 -10.10
CA VAL A 22 8.01 1.24 -8.83
C VAL A 22 7.00 2.36 -8.88
N TYR A 23 5.82 2.11 -8.32
CA TYR A 23 4.73 3.09 -8.28
C TYR A 23 4.30 3.33 -6.85
N PHE A 24 3.99 4.58 -6.56
CA PHE A 24 3.30 4.97 -5.33
C PHE A 24 1.83 5.13 -5.68
N VAL A 25 0.94 4.38 -5.00
CA VAL A 25 -0.48 4.31 -5.34
C VAL A 25 -1.31 4.64 -4.11
N THR A 26 -2.38 5.41 -4.33
CA THR A 26 -3.35 5.76 -3.29
C THR A 26 -4.75 5.56 -3.81
N TRP A 27 -5.62 4.92 -3.01
CA TRP A 27 -7.05 4.91 -3.29
C TRP A 27 -7.85 5.13 -2.01
N ARG A 28 -9.09 5.59 -2.18
CA ARG A 28 -9.91 6.06 -1.06
C ARG A 28 -11.29 5.41 -1.05
N LEU A 29 -11.87 5.32 0.15
CA LEU A 29 -13.28 4.98 0.30
C LEU A 29 -14.15 5.98 -0.49
N ALA A 30 -15.27 5.51 -1.02
CA ALA A 30 -16.26 6.36 -1.66
C ALA A 30 -16.85 7.33 -0.62
N PRO A 31 -17.35 8.50 -1.07
CA PRO A 31 -18.02 9.43 -0.16
C PRO A 31 -19.18 8.74 0.57
N ASN A 32 -19.42 9.15 1.81
CA ASN A 32 -20.48 8.65 2.67
C ASN A 32 -20.28 7.24 3.23
N GLN A 33 -19.13 6.61 2.97
CA GLN A 33 -18.76 5.37 3.65
C GLN A 33 -18.23 5.68 5.04
N ALA A 34 -18.63 4.86 6.02
CA ALA A 34 -18.02 4.91 7.36
C ALA A 34 -16.56 4.49 7.31
N ASP A 35 -15.76 4.94 8.27
CA ASP A 35 -14.36 4.55 8.39
C ASP A 35 -14.21 3.02 8.43
N LEU A 36 -13.10 2.54 7.91
CA LEU A 36 -12.80 1.11 7.91
C LEU A 36 -12.69 0.58 9.35
N TYR A 37 -13.36 -0.54 9.61
CA TYR A 37 -13.25 -1.25 10.88
C TYR A 37 -11.90 -1.98 10.96
N ALA A 38 -11.49 -2.35 12.17
CA ALA A 38 -10.24 -3.09 12.38
C ALA A 38 -10.19 -4.38 11.54
N GLY A 39 -11.29 -5.13 11.50
CA GLY A 39 -11.38 -6.35 10.70
C GLY A 39 -11.21 -6.10 9.20
N GLU A 40 -11.78 -5.00 8.70
CA GLU A 40 -11.61 -4.61 7.31
C GLU A 40 -10.18 -4.20 6.99
N ARG A 41 -9.52 -3.51 7.90
CA ARG A 41 -8.10 -3.14 7.73
C ARG A 41 -7.22 -4.39 7.71
N ASN A 42 -7.52 -5.38 8.54
CA ASN A 42 -6.82 -6.68 8.51
C ASN A 42 -6.98 -7.36 7.16
N GLU A 43 -8.22 -7.41 6.64
CA GLU A 43 -8.51 -8.03 5.36
C GLU A 43 -7.80 -7.32 4.21
N LEU A 44 -7.76 -6.01 4.26
CA LEU A 44 -7.11 -5.21 3.23
C LEU A 44 -5.60 -5.42 3.24
N MET A 45 -4.98 -5.42 4.41
CA MET A 45 -3.54 -5.71 4.53
C MET A 45 -3.22 -7.12 4.04
N SER A 46 -4.05 -8.11 4.36
CA SER A 46 -3.92 -9.47 3.83
C SER A 46 -4.01 -9.49 2.30
N ALA A 47 -4.95 -8.76 1.73
CA ALA A 47 -5.11 -8.69 0.28
C ALA A 47 -3.89 -8.08 -0.40
N LEU A 48 -3.32 -7.03 0.18
CA LEU A 48 -2.10 -6.40 -0.34
C LEU A 48 -0.93 -7.37 -0.39
N LYS A 49 -0.82 -8.26 0.57
CA LYS A 49 0.29 -9.21 0.67
C LYS A 49 0.07 -10.51 -0.12
N HIS A 50 -1.16 -10.79 -0.51
CA HIS A 50 -1.54 -12.12 -1.03
C HIS A 50 -0.71 -12.57 -2.23
N PHE A 51 -0.51 -11.71 -3.22
CA PHE A 51 0.27 -12.04 -4.41
C PHE A 51 1.67 -11.41 -4.44
N GLU A 52 2.14 -10.95 -3.27
CA GLU A 52 3.50 -10.43 -3.14
C GLU A 52 4.49 -11.51 -3.56
N GLY A 53 5.44 -11.16 -4.41
CA GLY A 53 6.43 -12.08 -4.96
C GLY A 53 5.97 -12.83 -6.21
N HIS A 54 4.69 -12.78 -6.56
CA HIS A 54 4.13 -13.48 -7.72
C HIS A 54 3.63 -12.53 -8.80
N ARG A 55 2.73 -11.63 -8.45
CA ARG A 55 2.19 -10.65 -9.40
C ARG A 55 2.87 -9.29 -9.28
N TYR A 56 3.39 -9.00 -8.12
CA TYR A 56 4.04 -7.73 -7.80
C TYR A 56 5.01 -7.92 -6.65
N GLU A 57 5.90 -6.96 -6.51
CA GLU A 57 6.72 -6.83 -5.30
C GLU A 57 6.17 -5.65 -4.50
N LEU A 58 5.77 -5.91 -3.26
CA LEU A 58 5.24 -4.89 -2.37
C LEU A 58 6.36 -4.43 -1.44
N PHE A 59 6.68 -3.14 -1.48
CA PHE A 59 7.76 -2.59 -0.65
C PHE A 59 7.22 -1.98 0.65
N ALA A 60 6.07 -1.37 0.59
CA ALA A 60 5.44 -0.76 1.75
C ALA A 60 3.94 -0.62 1.53
N GLY A 61 3.18 -0.64 2.60
CA GLY A 61 1.76 -0.39 2.55
C GLY A 61 1.23 0.10 3.89
N VAL A 62 0.24 0.96 3.85
CA VAL A 62 -0.47 1.42 5.04
C VAL A 62 -1.95 1.50 4.73
N VAL A 63 -2.76 0.94 5.62
CA VAL A 63 -4.22 1.00 5.54
C VAL A 63 -4.69 1.99 6.59
N MET A 64 -5.11 3.16 6.14
CA MET A 64 -5.67 4.20 7.00
C MET A 64 -7.17 3.96 7.21
N HIS A 65 -7.81 4.85 7.93
CA HIS A 65 -9.25 4.71 8.23
C HIS A 65 -10.14 4.86 6.99
N ASP A 66 -9.69 5.58 5.97
CA ASP A 66 -10.49 5.88 4.78
C ASP A 66 -9.71 5.78 3.46
N HIS A 67 -8.44 5.38 3.51
CA HIS A 67 -7.62 5.28 2.32
C HIS A 67 -6.42 4.35 2.52
N VAL A 68 -5.77 4.03 1.42
CA VAL A 68 -4.62 3.13 1.38
C VAL A 68 -3.51 3.77 0.57
N HIS A 69 -2.28 3.64 1.03
CA HIS A 69 -1.08 3.96 0.26
C HIS A 69 -0.23 2.70 0.11
N VAL A 70 0.27 2.46 -1.08
CA VAL A 70 1.20 1.35 -1.34
C VAL A 70 2.37 1.80 -2.21
N LEU A 71 3.48 1.13 -2.02
CA LEU A 71 4.68 1.27 -2.84
C LEU A 71 4.93 -0.10 -3.47
N VAL A 72 4.76 -0.22 -4.78
CA VAL A 72 4.63 -1.50 -5.46
C VAL A 72 5.30 -1.50 -6.83
N LYS A 73 5.89 -2.64 -7.19
CA LYS A 73 6.44 -2.89 -8.52
C LYS A 73 5.72 -4.07 -9.16
N PRO A 74 4.98 -3.89 -10.26
CA PRO A 74 4.41 -5.01 -11.00
C PRO A 74 5.51 -5.96 -11.51
N LEU A 75 5.24 -7.25 -11.48
CA LEU A 75 6.17 -8.28 -11.97
C LEU A 75 5.68 -8.86 -13.29
N GLY A 76 6.63 -9.28 -14.13
CA GLY A 76 6.32 -9.85 -15.43
C GLY A 76 5.50 -8.90 -16.28
N ASN A 77 4.43 -9.40 -16.88
CA ASN A 77 3.54 -8.64 -17.75
C ASN A 77 2.28 -8.15 -17.04
N GLN A 78 2.30 -8.08 -15.71
CA GLN A 78 1.13 -7.65 -14.95
C GLN A 78 0.95 -6.13 -15.07
N PRO A 79 -0.16 -5.64 -15.64
CA PRO A 79 -0.42 -4.19 -15.65
C PRO A 79 -0.75 -3.71 -14.24
N LEU A 80 -0.27 -2.51 -13.91
CA LEU A 80 -0.57 -1.90 -12.60
C LEU A 80 -2.08 -1.78 -12.37
N GLN A 81 -2.83 -1.38 -13.41
CA GLN A 81 -4.28 -1.23 -13.28
C GLN A 81 -4.97 -2.54 -12.90
N ALA A 82 -4.49 -3.66 -13.43
CA ALA A 82 -5.06 -4.98 -13.11
C ALA A 82 -4.79 -5.37 -11.66
N ILE A 83 -3.61 -5.04 -11.15
CA ILE A 83 -3.25 -5.29 -9.75
C ILE A 83 -4.15 -4.47 -8.83
N ILE A 84 -4.26 -3.17 -9.07
CA ILE A 84 -5.09 -2.26 -8.27
C ILE A 84 -6.55 -2.69 -8.33
N HIS A 85 -7.04 -3.02 -9.52
CA HIS A 85 -8.41 -3.51 -9.71
C HIS A 85 -8.67 -4.77 -8.88
N SER A 86 -7.73 -5.70 -8.85
CA SER A 86 -7.83 -6.92 -8.04
C SER A 86 -7.98 -6.59 -6.55
N TRP A 87 -7.16 -5.69 -6.03
CA TRP A 87 -7.23 -5.29 -4.63
C TRP A 87 -8.58 -4.64 -4.29
N LYS A 88 -9.01 -3.70 -5.12
CA LYS A 88 -10.25 -2.96 -4.90
C LYS A 88 -11.48 -3.87 -5.03
N SER A 89 -11.50 -4.69 -6.05
CA SER A 89 -12.63 -5.59 -6.32
C SER A 89 -12.78 -6.66 -5.24
N PHE A 90 -11.67 -7.30 -4.88
CA PHE A 90 -11.69 -8.34 -3.85
C PHE A 90 -12.14 -7.79 -2.50
N THR A 91 -11.57 -6.66 -2.08
CA THR A 91 -11.93 -6.06 -0.78
C THR A 91 -13.33 -5.47 -0.78
N ALA A 92 -13.77 -4.85 -1.87
CA ALA A 92 -15.13 -4.33 -1.99
C ALA A 92 -16.15 -5.45 -1.83
N HIS A 93 -15.93 -6.57 -2.52
CA HIS A 93 -16.81 -7.74 -2.42
C HIS A 93 -16.86 -8.28 -0.99
N LYS A 94 -15.70 -8.40 -0.36
CA LYS A 94 -15.59 -8.91 1.00
C LYS A 94 -16.24 -7.98 2.02
N PHE A 95 -16.02 -6.67 1.89
CA PHE A 95 -16.62 -5.69 2.79
C PHE A 95 -18.14 -5.63 2.67
N ARG A 96 -18.65 -5.78 1.45
CA ARG A 96 -20.09 -5.87 1.23
C ARG A 96 -20.68 -7.14 1.88
N ARG A 97 -20.04 -8.28 1.66
CA ARG A 97 -20.52 -9.57 2.16
C ARG A 97 -20.44 -9.69 3.68
N ASP A 98 -19.29 -9.34 4.26
CA ASP A 98 -18.98 -9.62 5.66
C ASP A 98 -19.30 -8.47 6.60
N TYR A 99 -19.36 -7.25 6.08
CA TYR A 99 -19.56 -6.04 6.89
C TYR A 99 -20.82 -5.26 6.50
N GLY A 100 -21.56 -5.74 5.52
CA GLY A 100 -22.81 -5.13 5.13
C GLY A 100 -22.71 -3.76 4.48
N ARG A 101 -21.56 -3.43 3.91
CA ARG A 101 -21.40 -2.14 3.24
C ARG A 101 -22.19 -2.08 1.94
N THR A 102 -22.72 -0.89 1.64
CA THR A 102 -23.48 -0.63 0.41
C THR A 102 -22.53 -0.04 -0.65
N PRO A 103 -22.49 -0.62 -1.88
CA PRO A 103 -21.69 -0.04 -2.95
C PRO A 103 -22.13 1.36 -3.35
N PRO A 104 -21.23 2.22 -3.89
CA PRO A 104 -19.82 1.91 -4.16
C PRO A 104 -18.97 1.95 -2.88
N ILE A 105 -18.06 1.00 -2.74
CA ILE A 105 -17.18 0.91 -1.57
C ILE A 105 -15.99 1.86 -1.73
N TRP A 106 -15.30 1.78 -2.88
CA TRP A 106 -14.15 2.61 -3.22
C TRP A 106 -14.51 3.65 -4.25
N GLN A 107 -13.79 4.77 -4.25
CA GLN A 107 -13.87 5.71 -5.36
C GLN A 107 -13.33 5.01 -6.62
N ASP A 108 -13.92 5.31 -7.78
CA ASP A 108 -13.50 4.70 -9.04
C ASP A 108 -12.06 5.05 -9.38
N GLU A 109 -11.68 6.27 -9.11
CA GLU A 109 -10.34 6.76 -9.43
C GLU A 109 -9.34 6.39 -8.33
N TYR A 110 -8.09 6.33 -8.71
CA TYR A 110 -6.96 6.22 -7.81
C TYR A 110 -5.84 7.11 -8.31
N LEU A 111 -4.91 7.44 -7.42
CA LEU A 111 -3.71 8.19 -7.79
C LEU A 111 -2.55 7.22 -7.91
N ASP A 112 -1.78 7.32 -8.99
CA ASP A 112 -0.54 6.59 -9.14
C ASP A 112 0.55 7.55 -9.60
N ARG A 113 1.75 7.29 -9.10
CA ARG A 113 2.93 8.09 -9.44
C ARG A 113 4.10 7.15 -9.61
N ILE A 114 4.78 7.25 -10.74
CA ILE A 114 6.02 6.52 -10.97
C ILE A 114 7.11 7.10 -10.05
N VAL A 115 7.83 6.20 -9.39
CA VAL A 115 8.97 6.56 -8.53
C VAL A 115 10.22 6.58 -9.39
N ARG A 116 10.88 7.73 -9.45
CA ARG A 116 11.92 7.97 -10.46
C ARG A 116 13.31 7.56 -10.04
N ASP A 117 13.61 7.62 -8.75
CA ASP A 117 14.94 7.34 -8.24
C ASP A 117 14.91 6.82 -6.81
N GLU A 118 16.07 6.46 -6.30
CA GLU A 118 16.22 5.91 -4.97
C GLU A 118 15.77 6.89 -3.87
N GLN A 119 16.08 8.17 -4.02
CA GLN A 119 15.67 9.17 -3.03
C GLN A 119 14.15 9.29 -2.95
N GLU A 120 13.47 9.33 -4.09
CA GLU A 120 12.00 9.38 -4.13
C GLU A 120 11.40 8.13 -3.52
N PHE A 121 12.00 6.95 -3.77
CA PHE A 121 11.58 5.69 -3.17
C PHE A 121 11.63 5.77 -1.64
N LEU A 122 12.74 6.24 -1.09
CA LEU A 122 12.89 6.37 0.35
C LEU A 122 11.94 7.39 0.95
N ASP A 123 11.72 8.50 0.25
CA ASP A 123 10.77 9.53 0.68
C ASP A 123 9.35 8.96 0.74
N LYS A 124 8.96 8.17 -0.25
CA LYS A 124 7.64 7.54 -0.28
C LYS A 124 7.50 6.45 0.78
N ALA A 125 8.53 5.64 0.99
CA ALA A 125 8.53 4.64 2.05
C ALA A 125 8.37 5.32 3.42
N GLN A 126 9.10 6.41 3.65
CA GLN A 126 8.99 7.19 4.88
C GLN A 126 7.58 7.79 5.04
N TYR A 127 7.02 8.30 3.95
CA TYR A 127 5.66 8.84 3.93
C TYR A 127 4.63 7.78 4.35
N VAL A 128 4.77 6.56 3.82
CA VAL A 128 3.89 5.42 4.19
C VAL A 128 4.01 5.12 5.68
N LEU A 129 5.24 5.01 6.18
CA LEU A 129 5.50 4.69 7.59
C LEU A 129 4.94 5.74 8.53
N ASN A 130 5.05 7.01 8.17
CA ASN A 130 4.65 8.12 9.03
C ASN A 130 3.20 8.55 8.84
N ASN A 131 2.49 7.97 7.89
CA ASN A 131 1.13 8.38 7.57
C ASN A 131 0.20 8.31 8.79
N PRO A 132 0.23 7.24 9.61
CA PRO A 132 -0.62 7.21 10.82
C PRO A 132 -0.35 8.36 11.78
N LEU A 133 0.89 8.80 11.92
CA LEU A 133 1.26 9.88 12.83
C LEU A 133 0.74 11.24 12.38
N LYS A 134 0.47 11.42 11.08
CA LYS A 134 -0.15 12.65 10.58
C LYS A 134 -1.57 12.81 11.10
N THR A 135 -2.28 11.71 11.20
CA THR A 135 -3.67 11.68 11.69
C THR A 135 -3.74 11.57 13.21
N TRP A 136 -2.86 10.75 13.77
CA TRP A 136 -2.81 10.45 15.20
C TRP A 136 -1.40 10.68 15.75
N PRO A 137 -1.03 11.93 16.06
CA PRO A 137 0.36 12.27 16.42
C PRO A 137 0.89 11.57 17.66
N GLU A 138 0.02 11.14 18.58
CA GLU A 138 0.43 10.49 19.84
C GLU A 138 0.40 8.97 19.77
N LEU A 139 0.16 8.41 18.60
CA LEU A 139 0.07 6.98 18.40
C LEU A 139 1.44 6.32 18.61
N GLU A 140 1.50 5.31 19.49
CA GLU A 140 2.73 4.56 19.74
C GLU A 140 2.89 3.37 18.81
N ASP A 141 1.78 2.76 18.42
CA ASP A 141 1.79 1.59 17.54
C ASP A 141 0.62 1.64 16.57
N TYR A 142 0.87 1.21 15.34
CA TYR A 142 -0.17 1.14 14.32
C TYR A 142 -0.05 -0.20 13.57
N PRO A 143 -1.00 -1.15 13.76
CA PRO A 143 -0.85 -2.49 13.21
C PRO A 143 -0.94 -2.58 11.69
N TRP A 144 -1.58 -1.61 11.03
CA TRP A 144 -1.88 -1.69 9.59
C TRP A 144 -0.88 -0.91 8.75
N VAL A 145 0.38 -1.01 9.09
CA VAL A 145 1.50 -0.51 8.31
C VAL A 145 2.51 -1.65 8.15
N TRP A 146 3.08 -1.77 6.96
CA TRP A 146 4.03 -2.82 6.65
C TRP A 146 5.10 -2.30 5.71
N VAL A 147 6.35 -2.69 5.96
CA VAL A 147 7.48 -2.41 5.09
C VAL A 147 8.27 -3.70 4.92
N LYS A 148 8.66 -3.98 3.70
CA LYS A 148 9.45 -5.16 3.37
C LYS A 148 10.82 -5.07 4.05
N GLU A 149 11.24 -6.13 4.72
CA GLU A 149 12.54 -6.16 5.40
C GLU A 149 13.70 -6.16 4.44
N ASP A 150 13.58 -6.91 3.36
CA ASP A 150 14.62 -7.02 2.34
C ASP A 150 14.13 -6.36 1.06
N LEU A 151 14.75 -5.23 0.73
CA LEU A 151 14.43 -4.48 -0.49
C LEU A 151 15.30 -4.88 -1.69
N THR A 152 16.13 -5.90 -1.57
CA THR A 152 16.89 -6.40 -2.72
C THR A 152 15.95 -7.04 -3.73
N PRO A 153 16.10 -6.68 -5.01
CA PRO A 153 15.25 -7.22 -6.06
C PRO A 153 15.47 -8.73 -6.29
#